data_e7fe952bae2cb6e03d76fc1f87b96bff
#
_entry.id   e7fe952bae2cb6e03d76fc1f87b96bff
#
_cell.length_a   1.000
_cell.length_b   1.000
_cell.length_c   1.000
_cell.angle_alpha   90.00
_cell.angle_beta   90.00
_cell.angle_gamma   90.00
#
_symmetry.space_group_name_H-M   'P 1'
#
loop_
_entity.id
_entity.type
_entity.pdbx_description
1 polymer ?
#
loop_
_entity_poly.entity_id
_entity_poly.type
_entity_poly.pdbx_seq_one_letter_code
_entity_poly.pdbx_strand_id
1 'polypeptide(L)'
;MRERASAEEVKTRCEENGLEVPRDLLDADGGTMCASTLDLYIKYSKYSVLAFLMNTFPAVRDRMLADPRFAFKLMVETGADVVMNTATEIKQRGDVFWDEFEFFACDQIAAFAVNTAILTICSPAIVLGNTTRSMRKLGELSKNANGAAKVWYVARKYVGKLPANVFMLDPKLGMMAKLARGGATVIARGGQIFFVSTLCGTVGQATANSLMMLRRAAGRDKYSKGYAESIDVSVDPPVLDTGLLWGRFMMFSANIRQQLVVGGERAVEQFTAGMPSASGRRLANGATVALRVFNNLKGGSDFNDFVIGQAIAEASRRDGGHA
;
A
#
# COMPACT_ATOMS: atom_id res chain seq x y z
N MET A 1 30.61 4.15 11.01
CA MET A 1 29.54 4.66 11.89
C MET A 1 28.76 5.70 11.08
N ARG A 2 27.44 5.62 10.98
CA ARG A 2 26.68 6.70 10.36
C ARG A 2 26.63 7.86 11.36
N GLU A 3 27.01 9.05 10.90
CA GLU A 3 26.99 10.26 11.67
C GLU A 3 25.56 10.56 12.15
N ARG A 4 25.40 10.86 13.44
CA ARG A 4 24.09 11.13 14.05
C ARG A 4 24.01 12.61 14.39
N ALA A 5 22.98 13.28 13.90
CA ALA A 5 22.66 14.65 14.25
C ALA A 5 21.94 14.69 15.62
N SER A 6 22.32 15.64 16.48
CA SER A 6 21.63 15.88 17.74
C SER A 6 20.24 16.52 17.51
N ALA A 7 19.36 16.47 18.53
CA ALA A 7 18.04 17.12 18.43
C ALA A 7 18.15 18.63 18.17
N GLU A 8 19.18 19.26 18.73
CA GLU A 8 19.47 20.69 18.54
C GLU A 8 19.92 20.99 17.11
N GLU A 9 20.81 20.16 16.55
CA GLU A 9 21.25 20.25 15.16
C GLU A 9 20.10 20.01 14.18
N VAL A 10 19.22 19.03 14.44
CA VAL A 10 18.00 18.78 13.63
C VAL A 10 17.13 20.02 13.61
N LYS A 11 16.91 20.64 14.78
CA LYS A 11 16.09 21.84 14.91
C LYS A 11 16.69 23.01 14.13
N THR A 12 17.97 23.32 14.38
CA THR A 12 18.69 24.43 13.73
C THR A 12 18.68 24.29 12.20
N ARG A 13 19.03 23.11 11.68
CA ARG A 13 19.07 22.87 10.23
C ARG A 13 17.69 22.94 9.57
N CYS A 14 16.63 22.56 10.26
CA CYS A 14 15.27 22.72 9.75
C CYS A 14 14.85 24.19 9.76
N GLU A 15 15.12 24.93 10.84
CA GLU A 15 14.83 26.37 10.94
C GLU A 15 15.58 27.18 9.86
N GLU A 16 16.86 26.89 9.59
CA GLU A 16 17.65 27.48 8.51
C GLU A 16 17.01 27.27 7.09
N ASN A 17 16.26 26.18 6.93
CA ASN A 17 15.54 25.88 5.69
C ASN A 17 14.05 26.29 5.72
N GLY A 18 13.61 27.01 6.76
CA GLY A 18 12.22 27.47 6.91
C GLY A 18 11.23 26.33 7.16
N LEU A 19 11.68 25.22 7.75
CA LEU A 19 10.87 24.02 7.98
C LEU A 19 10.53 23.86 9.46
N GLU A 20 9.26 23.54 9.73
CA GLU A 20 8.87 23.07 11.07
C GLU A 20 9.25 21.60 11.24
N VAL A 21 9.91 21.28 12.35
CA VAL A 21 10.30 19.91 12.68
C VAL A 21 9.12 19.18 13.30
N PRO A 22 8.64 18.08 12.73
CA PRO A 22 7.63 17.24 13.36
C PRO A 22 8.13 16.72 14.73
N ARG A 23 7.27 16.78 15.75
CA ARG A 23 7.64 16.39 17.13
C ARG A 23 8.16 14.97 17.25
N ASP A 24 7.66 14.05 16.43
CA ASP A 24 8.09 12.66 16.41
C ASP A 24 9.51 12.46 15.82
N LEU A 25 10.00 13.39 15.00
CA LEU A 25 11.39 13.43 14.56
C LEU A 25 12.33 13.91 15.65
N LEU A 26 11.88 14.84 16.51
CA LEU A 26 12.64 15.31 17.68
C LEU A 26 12.65 14.30 18.83
N ASP A 27 11.60 13.49 18.94
CA ASP A 27 11.43 12.46 19.98
C ASP A 27 12.16 11.13 19.65
N ALA A 28 13.03 11.09 18.66
CA ALA A 28 13.84 9.92 18.37
C ALA A 28 14.66 9.50 19.61
N ASP A 29 14.83 8.19 19.83
CA ASP A 29 15.55 7.66 21.00
C ASP A 29 16.91 8.37 21.18
N GLY A 30 17.04 9.09 22.31
CA GLY A 30 18.21 9.89 22.61
C GLY A 30 18.30 11.23 21.87
N GLY A 31 17.24 11.66 21.17
CA GLY A 31 17.21 12.93 20.44
C GLY A 31 18.16 12.98 19.24
N THR A 32 18.54 11.83 18.67
CA THR A 32 19.50 11.77 17.57
C THR A 32 18.89 11.12 16.33
N MET A 33 19.03 11.77 15.18
CA MET A 33 18.67 11.26 13.87
C MET A 33 19.93 11.00 13.04
N CYS A 34 19.87 10.05 12.10
CA CYS A 34 20.95 9.91 11.13
C CYS A 34 21.01 11.16 10.23
N ALA A 35 22.19 11.77 10.09
CA ALA A 35 22.38 12.98 9.28
C ALA A 35 21.85 12.83 7.85
N SER A 36 22.08 11.66 7.23
CA SER A 36 21.56 11.36 5.90
C SER A 36 20.02 11.32 5.82
N THR A 37 19.35 10.97 6.93
CA THR A 37 17.88 10.98 7.02
C THR A 37 17.35 12.42 7.12
N LEU A 38 18.04 13.26 7.87
CA LEU A 38 17.75 14.69 7.96
C LEU A 38 17.92 15.39 6.60
N ASP A 39 19.00 15.08 5.88
CA ASP A 39 19.23 15.60 4.53
C ASP A 39 18.09 15.23 3.56
N LEU A 40 17.61 13.99 3.63
CA LEU A 40 16.46 13.55 2.83
C LEU A 40 15.17 14.27 3.21
N TYR A 41 14.93 14.46 4.52
CA TYR A 41 13.76 15.20 4.98
C TYR A 41 13.76 16.63 4.46
N ILE A 42 14.87 17.36 4.62
CA ILE A 42 15.03 18.73 4.12
C ILE A 42 14.89 18.76 2.59
N LYS A 43 15.52 17.82 1.88
CA LYS A 43 15.44 17.73 0.42
C LYS A 43 14.00 17.56 -0.06
N TYR A 44 13.24 16.64 0.52
CA TYR A 44 11.87 16.37 0.08
C TYR A 44 10.89 17.47 0.50
N SER A 45 11.12 18.12 1.62
CA SER A 45 10.31 19.24 2.09
C SER A 45 10.35 20.47 1.17
N LYS A 46 11.35 20.58 0.28
CA LYS A 46 11.42 21.63 -0.76
C LYS A 46 10.38 21.45 -1.86
N TYR A 47 9.79 20.29 -2.01
CA TYR A 47 8.77 20.00 -3.02
C TYR A 47 7.39 19.96 -2.35
N SER A 48 6.49 20.88 -2.69
CA SER A 48 5.18 21.08 -2.04
C SER A 48 4.36 19.78 -1.94
N VAL A 49 4.32 18.97 -3.00
CA VAL A 49 3.58 17.70 -3.02
C VAL A 49 4.19 16.69 -2.06
N LEU A 50 5.53 16.55 -2.04
CA LEU A 50 6.21 15.62 -1.16
C LEU A 50 6.14 16.08 0.30
N ALA A 51 6.25 17.38 0.55
CA ALA A 51 6.06 17.97 1.86
C ALA A 51 4.65 17.70 2.41
N PHE A 52 3.61 17.91 1.57
CA PHE A 52 2.23 17.59 1.93
C PHE A 52 2.06 16.11 2.27
N LEU A 53 2.59 15.19 1.45
CA LEU A 53 2.52 13.74 1.71
C LEU A 53 3.22 13.36 3.01
N MET A 54 4.40 13.90 3.27
CA MET A 54 5.16 13.61 4.50
C MET A 54 4.49 14.15 5.76
N ASN A 55 3.86 15.30 5.68
CA ASN A 55 3.23 15.94 6.82
C ASN A 55 1.86 15.31 7.12
N THR A 56 1.11 14.95 6.09
CA THR A 56 -0.24 14.37 6.22
C THR A 56 -0.18 12.88 6.57
N PHE A 57 0.80 12.14 6.01
CA PHE A 57 0.91 10.68 6.14
C PHE A 57 2.27 10.27 6.73
N PRO A 58 2.44 10.25 8.07
CA PRO A 58 3.71 9.85 8.71
C PRO A 58 4.20 8.47 8.26
N ALA A 59 3.29 7.54 7.97
CA ALA A 59 3.66 6.22 7.46
C ALA A 59 4.36 6.28 6.10
N VAL A 60 3.95 7.17 5.20
CA VAL A 60 4.59 7.41 3.89
C VAL A 60 5.93 8.11 4.10
N ARG A 61 5.97 9.15 4.95
CA ARG A 61 7.20 9.85 5.32
C ARG A 61 8.29 8.90 5.80
N ASP A 62 7.96 8.01 6.73
CA ASP A 62 8.91 7.08 7.33
C ASP A 62 9.52 6.12 6.28
N ARG A 63 8.78 5.80 5.20
CA ARG A 63 9.29 5.02 4.06
C ARG A 63 10.16 5.87 3.12
N MET A 64 9.73 7.09 2.83
CA MET A 64 10.53 8.02 2.02
C MET A 64 11.89 8.30 2.65
N LEU A 65 11.94 8.37 3.98
CA LEU A 65 13.17 8.59 4.73
C LEU A 65 14.02 7.31 4.86
N ALA A 66 13.41 6.12 4.80
CA ALA A 66 14.11 4.83 4.83
C ALA A 66 14.70 4.45 3.46
N ASP A 67 14.00 4.77 2.38
CA ASP A 67 14.37 4.47 0.99
C ASP A 67 14.31 5.74 0.13
N PRO A 68 15.47 6.29 -0.28
CA PRO A 68 15.52 7.48 -1.14
C PRO A 68 14.80 7.33 -2.48
N ARG A 69 14.48 6.11 -2.88
CA ARG A 69 13.76 5.79 -4.13
C ARG A 69 12.28 5.53 -3.91
N PHE A 70 11.79 5.55 -2.66
CA PHE A 70 10.40 5.23 -2.35
C PHE A 70 9.41 6.12 -3.09
N ALA A 71 9.65 7.44 -3.13
CA ALA A 71 8.79 8.37 -3.88
C ALA A 71 8.73 8.03 -5.38
N PHE A 72 9.87 7.66 -5.99
CA PHE A 72 9.91 7.19 -7.38
C PHE A 72 9.14 5.88 -7.55
N LYS A 73 9.33 4.91 -6.66
CA LYS A 73 8.59 3.63 -6.67
C LYS A 73 7.08 3.84 -6.54
N LEU A 74 6.66 4.75 -5.65
CA LEU A 74 5.25 5.10 -5.47
C LEU A 74 4.67 5.74 -6.75
N MET A 75 5.39 6.68 -7.35
CA MET A 75 4.96 7.34 -8.58
C MET A 75 4.85 6.36 -9.76
N VAL A 76 5.78 5.42 -9.89
CA VAL A 76 5.72 4.38 -10.94
C VAL A 76 4.55 3.43 -10.71
N GLU A 77 4.34 2.96 -9.47
CA GLU A 77 3.22 2.05 -9.13
C GLU A 77 1.88 2.70 -9.45
N THR A 78 1.63 3.88 -8.87
CA THR A 78 0.35 4.57 -9.03
C THR A 78 0.15 5.11 -10.45
N GLY A 79 1.21 5.57 -11.12
CA GLY A 79 1.14 6.03 -12.50
C GLY A 79 0.87 4.91 -13.49
N ALA A 80 1.51 3.74 -13.33
CA ALA A 80 1.22 2.57 -14.14
C ALA A 80 -0.23 2.10 -13.94
N ASP A 81 -0.71 2.05 -12.70
CA ASP A 81 -2.07 1.68 -12.36
C ASP A 81 -3.10 2.61 -13.03
N VAL A 82 -2.93 3.94 -12.88
CA VAL A 82 -3.80 4.93 -13.52
C VAL A 82 -3.85 4.75 -15.03
N VAL A 83 -2.70 4.61 -15.69
CA VAL A 83 -2.63 4.46 -17.16
C VAL A 83 -3.34 3.18 -17.60
N MET A 84 -3.10 2.07 -16.90
CA MET A 84 -3.65 0.77 -17.29
C MET A 84 -5.14 0.67 -17.02
N ASN A 85 -5.60 1.14 -15.86
CA ASN A 85 -7.02 1.17 -15.54
C ASN A 85 -7.76 2.10 -16.48
N THR A 86 -7.23 3.30 -16.77
CA THR A 86 -7.86 4.23 -17.72
C THR A 86 -8.00 3.61 -19.10
N ALA A 87 -6.94 2.96 -19.62
CA ALA A 87 -6.99 2.29 -20.91
C ALA A 87 -8.01 1.14 -20.95
N THR A 88 -8.10 0.37 -19.87
CA THR A 88 -9.06 -0.73 -19.73
C THR A 88 -10.50 -0.20 -19.68
N GLU A 89 -10.75 0.81 -18.86
CA GLU A 89 -12.08 1.41 -18.68
C GLU A 89 -12.59 2.08 -19.98
N ILE A 90 -11.72 2.83 -20.67
CA ILE A 90 -12.07 3.41 -21.97
C ILE A 90 -12.44 2.31 -22.97
N LYS A 91 -11.68 1.20 -23.00
CA LYS A 91 -11.97 0.07 -23.90
C LYS A 91 -13.27 -0.65 -23.54
N GLN A 92 -13.57 -0.80 -22.26
CA GLN A 92 -14.77 -1.52 -21.79
C GLN A 92 -16.02 -0.68 -21.90
N ARG A 93 -15.98 0.60 -21.52
CA ARG A 93 -17.14 1.51 -21.52
C ARG A 93 -17.39 2.15 -22.88
N GLY A 94 -16.36 2.24 -23.74
CA GLY A 94 -16.50 2.85 -25.06
C GLY A 94 -17.05 4.27 -24.99
N ASP A 95 -18.11 4.53 -25.76
CA ASP A 95 -18.73 5.86 -25.89
C ASP A 95 -19.35 6.39 -24.59
N VAL A 96 -19.71 5.49 -23.65
CA VAL A 96 -20.33 5.90 -22.36
C VAL A 96 -19.30 6.24 -21.28
N PHE A 97 -18.01 6.13 -21.56
CA PHE A 97 -16.94 6.39 -20.58
C PHE A 97 -17.06 7.78 -19.93
N TRP A 98 -17.31 8.81 -20.73
CA TRP A 98 -17.42 10.18 -20.22
C TRP A 98 -18.72 10.43 -19.44
N ASP A 99 -19.79 9.72 -19.78
CA ASP A 99 -21.05 9.81 -19.06
C ASP A 99 -21.00 9.10 -17.69
N GLU A 100 -20.05 8.18 -17.52
CA GLU A 100 -19.81 7.41 -16.30
C GLU A 100 -18.48 7.74 -15.61
N PHE A 101 -17.85 8.88 -15.96
CA PHE A 101 -16.54 9.27 -15.50
C PHE A 101 -16.43 9.35 -13.96
N GLU A 102 -17.50 9.75 -13.27
CA GLU A 102 -17.52 9.82 -11.82
C GLU A 102 -17.33 8.45 -11.13
N PHE A 103 -17.82 7.36 -11.71
CA PHE A 103 -17.61 6.01 -11.19
C PHE A 103 -16.14 5.61 -11.39
N PHE A 104 -15.62 5.81 -12.59
CA PHE A 104 -14.21 5.60 -12.87
C PHE A 104 -13.31 6.39 -11.91
N ALA A 105 -13.62 7.66 -11.64
CA ALA A 105 -12.85 8.48 -10.72
C ALA A 105 -12.89 7.94 -9.28
N CYS A 106 -14.04 7.44 -8.81
CA CYS A 106 -14.15 6.81 -7.49
C CYS A 106 -13.30 5.55 -7.39
N ASP A 107 -13.36 4.68 -8.40
CA ASP A 107 -12.57 3.46 -8.46
C ASP A 107 -11.07 3.77 -8.49
N GLN A 108 -10.68 4.79 -9.24
CA GLN A 108 -9.30 5.24 -9.35
C GLN A 108 -8.74 5.79 -8.02
N ILE A 109 -9.56 6.55 -7.27
CA ILE A 109 -9.19 7.04 -5.94
C ILE A 109 -9.03 5.87 -4.96
N ALA A 110 -9.93 4.90 -4.98
CA ALA A 110 -9.85 3.71 -4.14
C ALA A 110 -8.61 2.87 -4.48
N ALA A 111 -8.34 2.64 -5.76
CA ALA A 111 -7.16 1.92 -6.23
C ALA A 111 -5.85 2.63 -5.83
N PHE A 112 -5.79 3.94 -6.00
CA PHE A 112 -4.65 4.75 -5.55
C PHE A 112 -4.39 4.61 -4.05
N ALA A 113 -5.43 4.67 -3.22
CA ALA A 113 -5.32 4.52 -1.78
C ALA A 113 -4.81 3.11 -1.40
N VAL A 114 -5.37 2.06 -2.01
CA VAL A 114 -4.96 0.66 -1.78
C VAL A 114 -3.52 0.43 -2.21
N ASN A 115 -3.12 0.84 -3.41
CA ASN A 115 -1.77 0.64 -3.92
C ASN A 115 -0.71 1.39 -3.09
N THR A 116 -1.02 2.63 -2.69
CA THR A 116 -0.18 3.40 -1.77
C THR A 116 -0.02 2.68 -0.41
N ALA A 117 -1.11 2.15 0.13
CA ALA A 117 -1.08 1.42 1.39
C ALA A 117 -0.28 0.11 1.29
N ILE A 118 -0.49 -0.68 0.24
CA ILE A 118 0.23 -1.95 0.00
C ILE A 118 1.73 -1.68 -0.12
N LEU A 119 2.12 -0.70 -0.95
CA LEU A 119 3.52 -0.32 -1.09
C LEU A 119 4.12 0.13 0.24
N THR A 120 3.38 0.94 1.01
CA THR A 120 3.78 1.41 2.33
C THR A 120 3.95 0.26 3.33
N ILE A 121 3.04 -0.72 3.34
CA ILE A 121 3.08 -1.90 4.23
C ILE A 121 4.28 -2.79 3.91
N CYS A 122 4.61 -2.99 2.64
CA CYS A 122 5.67 -3.88 2.18
C CYS A 122 7.06 -3.21 2.10
N SER A 123 7.16 -1.90 2.31
CA SER A 123 8.41 -1.15 2.24
C SER A 123 9.05 -0.92 3.61
N PRO A 124 10.40 -0.85 3.70
CA PRO A 124 11.08 -0.54 4.96
C PRO A 124 10.70 0.84 5.47
N ALA A 125 10.64 0.99 6.79
CA ALA A 125 10.43 2.27 7.45
C ALA A 125 11.62 2.60 8.35
N ILE A 126 11.88 3.88 8.55
CA ILE A 126 12.79 4.29 9.63
C ILE A 126 12.11 4.04 10.98
N VAL A 127 12.94 3.69 11.98
CA VAL A 127 12.47 3.56 13.36
C VAL A 127 12.69 4.91 14.03
N LEU A 128 11.62 5.66 14.22
CA LEU A 128 11.61 6.91 14.98
C LEU A 128 11.23 6.65 16.44
N GLY A 129 11.52 7.61 17.32
CA GLY A 129 11.24 7.51 18.75
C GLY A 129 9.77 7.21 19.07
N ASN A 130 8.85 7.68 18.26
CA ASN A 130 7.42 7.35 18.36
C ASN A 130 7.14 5.85 18.19
N THR A 131 7.85 5.19 17.27
CA THR A 131 7.71 3.74 17.05
C THR A 131 8.21 2.97 18.28
N THR A 132 9.36 3.37 18.83
CA THR A 132 9.93 2.77 20.05
C THR A 132 9.03 3.00 21.26
N ARG A 133 8.50 4.22 21.43
CA ARG A 133 7.55 4.56 22.50
C ARG A 133 6.25 3.74 22.37
N SER A 134 5.71 3.61 21.15
CA SER A 134 4.51 2.80 20.88
C SER A 134 4.74 1.32 21.19
N MET A 135 5.88 0.77 20.81
CA MET A 135 6.24 -0.62 21.10
C MET A 135 6.46 -0.87 22.60
N ARG A 136 7.04 0.10 23.33
CA ARG A 136 7.15 0.04 24.78
C ARG A 136 5.78 0.05 25.46
N LYS A 137 4.90 0.98 25.07
CA LYS A 137 3.52 1.06 25.57
C LYS A 137 2.74 -0.23 25.31
N LEU A 138 2.86 -0.83 24.11
CA LEU A 138 2.27 -2.12 23.81
C LEU A 138 2.81 -3.24 24.72
N GLY A 139 4.11 -3.18 25.06
CA GLY A 139 4.72 -4.12 26.01
C GLY A 139 4.15 -3.97 27.42
N GLU A 140 3.93 -2.77 27.91
CA GLU A 140 3.33 -2.47 29.21
C GLU A 140 1.85 -2.91 29.23
N LEU A 141 1.08 -2.55 28.21
CA LEU A 141 -0.31 -2.98 28.07
C LEU A 141 -0.45 -4.50 28.02
N SER A 142 0.46 -5.20 27.35
CA SER A 142 0.44 -6.67 27.27
C SER A 142 0.72 -7.36 28.62
N LYS A 143 1.46 -6.71 29.52
CA LYS A 143 1.70 -7.24 30.88
C LYS A 143 0.47 -7.16 31.78
N ASN A 144 -0.30 -6.08 31.63
CA ASN A 144 -1.45 -5.76 32.47
C ASN A 144 -2.79 -6.27 31.89
N ALA A 145 -2.79 -6.78 30.66
CA ALA A 145 -3.98 -7.28 29.99
C ALA A 145 -4.20 -8.78 30.25
N ASN A 146 -5.46 -9.21 30.27
CA ASN A 146 -5.87 -10.61 30.40
C ASN A 146 -6.67 -11.07 29.18
N GLY A 147 -6.79 -12.39 28.98
CA GLY A 147 -7.62 -12.98 27.92
C GLY A 147 -7.25 -12.51 26.52
N ALA A 148 -8.26 -12.21 25.70
CA ALA A 148 -8.11 -11.81 24.29
C ALA A 148 -7.29 -10.52 24.11
N ALA A 149 -7.38 -9.58 25.05
CA ALA A 149 -6.61 -8.33 24.99
C ALA A 149 -5.10 -8.59 25.12
N LYS A 150 -4.69 -9.51 25.96
CA LYS A 150 -3.29 -9.93 26.09
C LYS A 150 -2.77 -10.53 24.80
N VAL A 151 -3.54 -11.46 24.21
CA VAL A 151 -3.18 -12.08 22.92
C VAL A 151 -3.02 -11.01 21.84
N TRP A 152 -3.96 -10.07 21.75
CA TRP A 152 -3.91 -8.95 20.81
C TRP A 152 -2.64 -8.10 20.97
N TYR A 153 -2.31 -7.66 22.18
CA TYR A 153 -1.12 -6.84 22.40
C TYR A 153 0.19 -7.57 22.11
N VAL A 154 0.27 -8.85 22.48
CA VAL A 154 1.43 -9.71 22.18
C VAL A 154 1.58 -9.90 20.68
N ALA A 155 0.50 -10.23 19.97
CA ALA A 155 0.49 -10.41 18.52
C ALA A 155 0.91 -9.11 17.81
N ARG A 156 0.34 -7.96 18.20
CA ARG A 156 0.69 -6.67 17.62
C ARG A 156 2.16 -6.30 17.86
N LYS A 157 2.69 -6.57 19.04
CA LYS A 157 4.11 -6.39 19.36
C LYS A 157 5.00 -7.30 18.50
N TYR A 158 4.59 -8.55 18.30
CA TYR A 158 5.31 -9.51 17.45
C TYR A 158 5.31 -9.05 15.99
N VAL A 159 4.15 -8.69 15.43
CA VAL A 159 4.00 -8.18 14.06
C VAL A 159 4.85 -6.92 13.83
N GLY A 160 4.92 -6.04 14.82
CA GLY A 160 5.76 -4.83 14.76
C GLY A 160 7.27 -5.10 14.70
N LYS A 161 7.72 -6.32 15.07
CA LYS A 161 9.12 -6.75 14.97
C LYS A 161 9.43 -7.53 13.68
N LEU A 162 8.40 -7.88 12.91
CA LEU A 162 8.60 -8.55 11.63
C LEU A 162 9.09 -7.54 10.57
N PRO A 163 9.95 -7.99 9.64
CA PRO A 163 10.36 -7.13 8.53
C PRO A 163 9.16 -6.73 7.66
N ALA A 164 9.31 -5.64 6.92
CA ALA A 164 8.28 -5.22 5.98
C ALA A 164 8.12 -6.20 4.80
N ASN A 165 9.19 -6.92 4.46
CA ASN A 165 9.23 -7.83 3.31
C ASN A 165 10.08 -9.06 3.66
N VAL A 166 9.76 -10.22 3.05
CA VAL A 166 10.46 -11.49 3.28
C VAL A 166 11.93 -11.46 2.84
N PHE A 167 12.29 -10.63 1.89
CA PHE A 167 13.66 -10.45 1.44
C PHE A 167 14.52 -9.54 2.34
N MET A 168 13.92 -9.04 3.43
CA MET A 168 14.58 -8.22 4.47
C MET A 168 14.90 -9.00 5.73
N LEU A 169 14.82 -10.33 5.69
CA LEU A 169 15.20 -11.19 6.81
C LEU A 169 16.71 -11.09 7.08
N ASP A 170 17.07 -11.19 8.37
CA ASP A 170 18.48 -11.20 8.78
C ASP A 170 19.23 -12.37 8.12
N PRO A 171 20.31 -12.10 7.39
CA PRO A 171 21.11 -13.16 6.74
C PRO A 171 21.69 -14.19 7.72
N LYS A 172 21.89 -13.79 8.99
CA LYS A 172 22.48 -14.63 10.04
C LYS A 172 21.51 -15.69 10.59
N LEU A 173 20.21 -15.58 10.29
CA LEU A 173 19.23 -16.57 10.74
C LEU A 173 19.45 -17.92 10.04
N GLY A 174 19.32 -19.00 10.79
CA GLY A 174 19.27 -20.35 10.24
C GLY A 174 18.05 -20.56 9.33
N MET A 175 18.09 -21.56 8.45
CA MET A 175 17.05 -21.82 7.43
C MET A 175 15.65 -21.94 8.03
N MET A 176 15.47 -22.73 9.07
CA MET A 176 14.16 -22.91 9.73
C MET A 176 13.61 -21.61 10.31
N ALA A 177 14.49 -20.77 10.90
CA ALA A 177 14.09 -19.48 11.44
C ALA A 177 13.73 -18.49 10.32
N LYS A 178 14.42 -18.55 9.16
CA LYS A 178 14.07 -17.76 7.96
C LYS A 178 12.70 -18.15 7.42
N LEU A 179 12.42 -19.45 7.29
CA LEU A 179 11.13 -19.95 6.82
C LEU A 179 9.99 -19.54 7.77
N ALA A 180 10.17 -19.74 9.08
CA ALA A 180 9.16 -19.37 10.08
C ALA A 180 8.88 -17.86 10.11
N ARG A 181 9.94 -17.02 10.14
CA ARG A 181 9.77 -15.55 10.13
C ARG A 181 9.28 -15.03 8.78
N GLY A 182 9.70 -15.65 7.67
CA GLY A 182 9.22 -15.33 6.33
C GLY A 182 7.73 -15.58 6.20
N GLY A 183 7.26 -16.78 6.57
CA GLY A 183 5.84 -17.13 6.60
C GLY A 183 5.04 -16.21 7.50
N ALA A 184 5.52 -15.95 8.72
CA ALA A 184 4.88 -14.99 9.64
C ALA A 184 4.81 -13.56 9.03
N THR A 185 5.83 -13.15 8.28
CA THR A 185 5.84 -11.84 7.59
C THR A 185 4.77 -11.78 6.49
N VAL A 186 4.69 -12.81 5.64
CA VAL A 186 3.66 -12.87 4.58
C VAL A 186 2.27 -12.82 5.18
N ILE A 187 2.00 -13.62 6.21
CA ILE A 187 0.68 -13.65 6.88
C ILE A 187 0.37 -12.31 7.53
N ALA A 188 1.31 -11.73 8.27
CA ALA A 188 1.09 -10.46 8.96
C ALA A 188 0.87 -9.29 7.98
N ARG A 189 1.64 -9.21 6.90
CA ARG A 189 1.46 -8.18 5.86
C ARG A 189 0.18 -8.43 5.07
N GLY A 190 -0.13 -9.69 4.74
CA GLY A 190 -1.39 -10.07 4.13
C GLY A 190 -2.60 -9.65 4.95
N GLY A 191 -2.59 -9.88 6.27
CA GLY A 191 -3.64 -9.42 7.17
C GLY A 191 -3.80 -7.90 7.20
N GLN A 192 -2.69 -7.14 7.22
CA GLN A 192 -2.75 -5.67 7.15
C GLN A 192 -3.33 -5.20 5.82
N ILE A 193 -2.91 -5.80 4.70
CA ILE A 193 -3.41 -5.51 3.36
C ILE A 193 -4.91 -5.85 3.28
N PHE A 194 -5.33 -7.01 3.80
CA PHE A 194 -6.74 -7.41 3.86
C PHE A 194 -7.61 -6.32 4.49
N PHE A 195 -7.25 -5.85 5.68
CA PHE A 195 -8.02 -4.83 6.38
C PHE A 195 -8.11 -3.52 5.61
N VAL A 196 -6.99 -3.03 5.07
CA VAL A 196 -6.98 -1.76 4.33
C VAL A 196 -7.76 -1.89 3.03
N SER A 197 -7.57 -2.97 2.29
CA SER A 197 -8.26 -3.19 1.02
C SER A 197 -9.76 -3.44 1.20
N THR A 198 -10.16 -4.16 2.26
CA THR A 198 -11.58 -4.31 2.62
C THR A 198 -12.20 -2.95 2.92
N LEU A 199 -11.53 -2.12 3.73
CA LEU A 199 -12.03 -0.78 4.06
C LEU A 199 -12.16 0.10 2.81
N CYS A 200 -11.12 0.17 1.99
CA CYS A 200 -11.13 0.97 0.76
C CYS A 200 -12.20 0.46 -0.23
N GLY A 201 -12.32 -0.86 -0.41
CA GLY A 201 -13.34 -1.46 -1.28
C GLY A 201 -14.76 -1.21 -0.77
N THR A 202 -14.97 -1.30 0.55
CA THR A 202 -16.27 -0.98 1.17
C THR A 202 -16.63 0.50 0.98
N VAL A 203 -15.69 1.41 1.22
CA VAL A 203 -15.92 2.86 1.03
C VAL A 203 -16.12 3.17 -0.45
N GLY A 204 -15.31 2.60 -1.35
CA GLY A 204 -15.44 2.77 -2.79
C GLY A 204 -16.82 2.33 -3.28
N GLN A 205 -17.25 1.10 -2.90
CA GLN A 205 -18.57 0.58 -3.31
C GLN A 205 -19.73 1.38 -2.71
N ALA A 206 -19.63 1.82 -1.44
CA ALA A 206 -20.65 2.68 -0.84
C ALA A 206 -20.77 4.01 -1.57
N THR A 207 -19.64 4.59 -2.00
CA THR A 207 -19.62 5.82 -2.79
C THR A 207 -20.24 5.61 -4.15
N ALA A 208 -19.90 4.54 -4.87
CA ALA A 208 -20.47 4.19 -6.16
C ALA A 208 -22.00 3.98 -6.06
N ASN A 209 -22.48 3.22 -5.06
CA ASN A 209 -23.92 3.01 -4.84
C ASN A 209 -24.63 4.35 -4.54
N SER A 210 -24.00 5.24 -3.75
CA SER A 210 -24.55 6.56 -3.47
C SER A 210 -24.67 7.43 -4.73
N LEU A 211 -23.67 7.40 -5.59
CA LEU A 211 -23.70 8.09 -6.89
C LEU A 211 -24.79 7.52 -7.81
N MET A 212 -24.93 6.20 -7.88
CA MET A 212 -26.01 5.56 -8.64
C MET A 212 -27.38 5.99 -8.14
N MET A 213 -27.58 6.03 -6.80
CA MET A 213 -28.82 6.52 -6.20
C MET A 213 -29.11 7.98 -6.57
N LEU A 214 -28.09 8.85 -6.52
CA LEU A 214 -28.23 10.26 -6.91
C LEU A 214 -28.56 10.41 -8.41
N ARG A 215 -27.98 9.62 -9.29
CA ARG A 215 -28.30 9.61 -10.73
C ARG A 215 -29.74 9.21 -10.98
N ARG A 216 -30.23 8.13 -10.32
CA ARG A 216 -31.63 7.70 -10.40
C ARG A 216 -32.57 8.82 -9.96
N ALA A 217 -32.27 9.45 -8.81
CA ALA A 217 -33.07 10.57 -8.29
C ALA A 217 -33.09 11.78 -9.24
N ALA A 218 -31.99 12.01 -9.99
CA ALA A 218 -31.88 13.07 -10.99
C ALA A 218 -32.50 12.72 -12.36
N GLY A 219 -33.10 11.54 -12.53
CA GLY A 219 -33.67 11.07 -13.79
C GLY A 219 -32.66 10.83 -14.91
N ARG A 220 -31.38 10.61 -14.58
CA ARG A 220 -30.27 10.39 -15.50
C ARG A 220 -30.03 8.91 -15.82
N ASP A 221 -30.93 8.01 -15.43
CA ASP A 221 -30.79 6.55 -15.62
C ASP A 221 -30.78 6.10 -17.08
N LYS A 222 -31.09 6.99 -18.02
CA LYS A 222 -31.20 6.64 -19.45
C LYS A 222 -29.86 6.29 -20.11
N TYR A 223 -28.72 6.52 -19.43
CA TYR A 223 -27.37 6.39 -20.02
C TYR A 223 -26.63 5.10 -19.67
N SER A 224 -27.15 4.29 -18.76
CA SER A 224 -26.46 3.05 -18.33
C SER A 224 -26.67 1.85 -19.26
N LYS A 225 -26.99 2.06 -20.53
CA LYS A 225 -27.30 0.97 -21.48
C LYS A 225 -26.09 0.14 -21.95
N GLY A 226 -24.87 0.58 -21.77
CA GLY A 226 -23.71 -0.10 -22.35
C GLY A 226 -23.05 -1.14 -21.44
N TYR A 227 -22.88 -0.84 -20.17
CA TYR A 227 -22.23 -1.75 -19.19
C TYR A 227 -23.26 -2.55 -18.38
N ALA A 228 -24.45 -2.02 -18.25
CA ALA A 228 -25.50 -2.55 -17.41
C ALA A 228 -26.40 -3.61 -18.06
N GLU A 229 -26.30 -3.85 -19.37
CA GLU A 229 -27.06 -4.94 -20.04
C GLU A 229 -26.57 -6.35 -19.66
N SER A 230 -25.33 -6.46 -19.11
CA SER A 230 -24.78 -7.74 -18.66
C SER A 230 -24.92 -8.00 -17.15
N ILE A 231 -25.33 -7.00 -16.37
CA ILE A 231 -25.52 -7.11 -14.92
C ILE A 231 -26.94 -6.62 -14.62
N ASP A 232 -27.70 -7.39 -13.86
CA ASP A 232 -29.04 -7.00 -13.42
C ASP A 232 -28.91 -5.74 -12.51
N VAL A 233 -29.09 -4.56 -13.14
CA VAL A 233 -28.88 -3.23 -12.55
C VAL A 233 -29.97 -2.85 -11.55
N SER A 234 -30.93 -3.74 -11.32
CA SER A 234 -32.02 -3.52 -10.36
C SER A 234 -31.54 -3.55 -8.90
N VAL A 235 -30.35 -4.08 -8.63
CA VAL A 235 -29.82 -4.24 -7.28
C VAL A 235 -28.41 -3.66 -7.20
N ASP A 236 -28.22 -2.65 -6.34
CA ASP A 236 -26.88 -2.13 -6.06
C ASP A 236 -25.97 -3.23 -5.49
N PRO A 237 -24.70 -3.37 -5.95
CA PRO A 237 -23.81 -4.39 -5.42
C PRO A 237 -23.65 -4.29 -3.90
N PRO A 238 -23.61 -5.42 -3.18
CA PRO A 238 -23.52 -5.43 -1.74
C PRO A 238 -22.18 -4.87 -1.28
N VAL A 239 -22.23 -3.77 -0.55
CA VAL A 239 -21.06 -2.95 -0.16
C VAL A 239 -20.01 -3.76 0.62
N LEU A 240 -20.45 -4.53 1.62
CA LEU A 240 -19.55 -5.29 2.48
C LEU A 240 -18.93 -6.49 1.73
N ASP A 241 -19.72 -7.19 0.93
CA ASP A 241 -19.24 -8.37 0.18
C ASP A 241 -18.21 -7.95 -0.86
N THR A 242 -18.44 -6.83 -1.56
CA THR A 242 -17.46 -6.24 -2.47
C THR A 242 -16.17 -5.87 -1.74
N GLY A 243 -16.27 -5.22 -0.57
CA GLY A 243 -15.09 -4.90 0.24
C GLY A 243 -14.32 -6.15 0.68
N LEU A 244 -15.03 -7.20 1.11
CA LEU A 244 -14.41 -8.48 1.51
C LEU A 244 -13.78 -9.21 0.32
N LEU A 245 -14.40 -9.14 -0.86
CA LEU A 245 -13.85 -9.68 -2.11
C LEU A 245 -12.49 -9.04 -2.42
N TRP A 246 -12.44 -7.72 -2.42
CA TRP A 246 -11.22 -6.95 -2.61
C TRP A 246 -10.16 -7.28 -1.56
N GLY A 247 -10.55 -7.35 -0.28
CA GLY A 247 -9.66 -7.70 0.80
C GLY A 247 -9.01 -9.08 0.61
N ARG A 248 -9.79 -10.09 0.25
CA ARG A 248 -9.31 -11.46 0.00
C ARG A 248 -8.33 -11.49 -1.18
N PHE A 249 -8.72 -10.87 -2.30
CA PHE A 249 -7.86 -10.80 -3.48
C PHE A 249 -6.51 -10.15 -3.16
N MET A 250 -6.53 -8.99 -2.52
CA MET A 250 -5.32 -8.26 -2.19
C MET A 250 -4.45 -8.98 -1.16
N MET A 251 -5.04 -9.68 -0.17
CA MET A 251 -4.32 -10.46 0.83
C MET A 251 -3.48 -11.57 0.19
N PHE A 252 -4.03 -12.30 -0.77
CA PHE A 252 -3.35 -13.43 -1.38
C PHE A 252 -2.56 -13.04 -2.62
N SER A 253 -3.16 -12.41 -3.60
CA SER A 253 -2.52 -12.10 -4.88
C SER A 253 -1.58 -10.90 -4.78
N ALA A 254 -2.08 -9.73 -4.41
CA ALA A 254 -1.27 -8.51 -4.38
C ALA A 254 -0.14 -8.56 -3.34
N ASN A 255 -0.38 -9.14 -2.16
CA ASN A 255 0.65 -9.31 -1.14
C ASN A 255 1.85 -10.09 -1.66
N ILE A 256 1.62 -11.26 -2.26
CA ILE A 256 2.71 -12.11 -2.75
C ILE A 256 3.45 -11.42 -3.90
N ARG A 257 2.73 -10.87 -4.87
CA ARG A 257 3.33 -10.13 -5.98
C ARG A 257 4.18 -8.96 -5.50
N GLN A 258 3.68 -8.18 -4.55
CA GLN A 258 4.43 -7.04 -4.02
C GLN A 258 5.66 -7.45 -3.21
N GLN A 259 5.61 -8.58 -2.49
CA GLN A 259 6.79 -9.16 -1.87
C GLN A 259 7.87 -9.47 -2.93
N LEU A 260 7.49 -10.07 -4.05
CA LEU A 260 8.39 -10.41 -5.14
C LEU A 260 8.96 -9.17 -5.85
N VAL A 261 8.12 -8.16 -6.11
CA VAL A 261 8.57 -6.89 -6.74
C VAL A 261 9.60 -6.20 -5.87
N VAL A 262 9.32 -6.02 -4.57
CA VAL A 262 10.28 -5.40 -3.64
C VAL A 262 11.56 -6.21 -3.52
N GLY A 263 11.46 -7.55 -3.53
CA GLY A 263 12.61 -8.46 -3.56
C GLY A 263 13.45 -8.28 -4.82
N GLY A 264 12.82 -8.25 -5.99
CA GLY A 264 13.47 -8.03 -7.28
C GLY A 264 14.15 -6.66 -7.38
N GLU A 265 13.44 -5.60 -6.97
CA GLU A 265 14.02 -4.25 -6.90
C GLU A 265 15.29 -4.21 -6.03
N ARG A 266 15.24 -4.86 -4.86
CA ARG A 266 16.37 -4.92 -3.93
C ARG A 266 17.55 -5.70 -4.53
N ALA A 267 17.30 -6.81 -5.22
CA ALA A 267 18.34 -7.57 -5.90
C ALA A 267 19.02 -6.73 -6.99
N VAL A 268 18.25 -6.00 -7.79
CA VAL A 268 18.80 -5.09 -8.80
C VAL A 268 19.57 -3.94 -8.17
N GLU A 269 19.07 -3.35 -7.09
CA GLU A 269 19.77 -2.29 -6.35
C GLU A 269 21.12 -2.77 -5.80
N GLN A 270 21.19 -4.00 -5.28
CA GLN A 270 22.44 -4.59 -4.79
C GLN A 270 23.39 -4.86 -5.96
N PHE A 271 22.93 -5.40 -7.07
CA PHE A 271 23.72 -5.63 -8.27
C PHE A 271 24.29 -4.33 -8.84
N THR A 272 23.48 -3.28 -8.89
CA THR A 272 23.88 -1.97 -9.45
C THR A 272 24.72 -1.12 -8.50
N ALA A 273 24.83 -1.49 -7.23
CA ALA A 273 25.61 -0.73 -6.23
C ALA A 273 27.11 -0.62 -6.56
N GLY A 274 27.66 -1.60 -7.30
CA GLY A 274 29.05 -1.61 -7.77
C GLY A 274 29.27 -0.91 -9.12
N MET A 275 28.22 -0.41 -9.76
CA MET A 275 28.31 0.23 -11.09
C MET A 275 28.54 1.76 -10.97
N PRO A 276 29.05 2.42 -12.05
CA PRO A 276 29.08 3.88 -12.11
C PRO A 276 27.69 4.47 -11.78
N SER A 277 27.66 5.51 -10.94
CA SER A 277 26.44 6.03 -10.32
C SER A 277 25.30 6.37 -11.30
N ALA A 278 25.63 6.86 -12.49
CA ALA A 278 24.64 7.18 -13.52
C ALA A 278 24.05 5.94 -14.20
N SER A 279 24.91 5.00 -14.61
CA SER A 279 24.48 3.76 -15.29
C SER A 279 23.73 2.82 -14.34
N GLY A 280 24.26 2.62 -13.12
CA GLY A 280 23.60 1.83 -12.09
C GLY A 280 22.21 2.37 -11.75
N ARG A 281 22.07 3.69 -11.62
CA ARG A 281 20.77 4.34 -11.35
C ARG A 281 19.78 4.18 -12.50
N ARG A 282 20.22 4.33 -13.76
CA ARG A 282 19.36 4.12 -14.93
C ARG A 282 18.85 2.69 -15.01
N LEU A 283 19.73 1.71 -14.80
CA LEU A 283 19.37 0.29 -14.81
C LEU A 283 18.39 -0.04 -13.67
N ALA A 284 18.66 0.44 -12.45
CA ALA A 284 17.78 0.21 -11.31
C ALA A 284 16.41 0.88 -11.51
N ASN A 285 16.34 2.07 -12.11
CA ASN A 285 15.08 2.73 -12.42
C ASN A 285 14.29 1.99 -13.51
N GLY A 286 14.95 1.57 -14.59
CA GLY A 286 14.33 0.78 -15.65
C GLY A 286 13.77 -0.54 -15.14
N ALA A 287 14.51 -1.25 -14.30
CA ALA A 287 14.05 -2.48 -13.67
C ALA A 287 12.85 -2.25 -12.75
N THR A 288 12.84 -1.17 -11.96
CA THR A 288 11.68 -0.78 -11.13
C THR A 288 10.45 -0.56 -12.00
N VAL A 289 10.58 0.21 -13.10
CA VAL A 289 9.44 0.43 -14.03
C VAL A 289 8.94 -0.89 -14.59
N ALA A 290 9.83 -1.74 -15.12
CA ALA A 290 9.47 -3.03 -15.73
C ALA A 290 8.77 -3.96 -14.72
N LEU A 291 9.32 -4.12 -13.51
CA LEU A 291 8.75 -4.97 -12.47
C LEU A 291 7.36 -4.49 -12.04
N ARG A 292 7.16 -3.18 -11.89
CA ARG A 292 5.88 -2.62 -11.43
C ARG A 292 4.82 -2.62 -12.52
N VAL A 293 5.18 -2.30 -13.77
CA VAL A 293 4.27 -2.44 -14.91
C VAL A 293 3.82 -3.89 -15.07
N PHE A 294 4.77 -4.84 -15.01
CA PHE A 294 4.43 -6.27 -15.06
C PHE A 294 3.53 -6.69 -13.88
N ASN A 295 3.80 -6.20 -12.66
CA ASN A 295 2.98 -6.46 -11.47
C ASN A 295 1.53 -5.99 -11.68
N ASN A 296 1.33 -4.79 -12.22
CA ASN A 296 0.01 -4.23 -12.47
C ASN A 296 -0.73 -4.99 -13.58
N LEU A 297 -0.06 -5.31 -14.70
CA LEU A 297 -0.63 -6.17 -15.76
C LEU A 297 -1.10 -7.53 -15.22
N LYS A 298 -0.21 -8.20 -14.48
CA LYS A 298 -0.54 -9.50 -13.87
C LYS A 298 -1.64 -9.36 -12.82
N GLY A 299 -1.65 -8.24 -12.06
CA GLY A 299 -2.68 -7.95 -11.06
C GLY A 299 -4.07 -7.84 -11.66
N GLY A 300 -4.22 -7.13 -12.76
CA GLY A 300 -5.49 -7.01 -13.47
C GLY A 300 -5.98 -8.36 -14.03
N SER A 301 -5.08 -9.15 -14.64
CA SER A 301 -5.42 -10.50 -15.11
C SER A 301 -5.88 -11.40 -13.97
N ASP A 302 -5.09 -11.45 -12.86
CA ASP A 302 -5.42 -12.28 -11.70
C ASP A 302 -6.76 -11.89 -11.05
N PHE A 303 -7.09 -10.60 -11.05
CA PHE A 303 -8.35 -10.13 -10.51
C PHE A 303 -9.53 -10.60 -11.34
N ASN A 304 -9.45 -10.49 -12.66
CA ASN A 304 -10.49 -10.98 -13.56
C ASN A 304 -10.72 -12.48 -13.38
N ASP A 305 -9.65 -13.27 -13.36
CA ASP A 305 -9.72 -14.73 -13.15
C ASP A 305 -10.34 -15.07 -11.79
N PHE A 306 -10.02 -14.29 -10.75
CA PHE A 306 -10.56 -14.48 -9.41
C PHE A 306 -12.05 -14.19 -9.33
N VAL A 307 -12.51 -13.09 -9.95
CA VAL A 307 -13.94 -12.71 -9.98
C VAL A 307 -14.75 -13.73 -10.78
N ILE A 308 -14.27 -14.14 -11.96
CA ILE A 308 -14.92 -15.15 -12.79
C ILE A 308 -15.02 -16.49 -12.04
N GLY A 309 -13.93 -16.90 -11.38
CA GLY A 309 -13.91 -18.14 -10.58
C GLY A 309 -14.91 -18.12 -9.44
N GLN A 310 -15.12 -16.98 -8.78
CA GLN A 310 -16.16 -16.85 -7.76
C GLN A 310 -17.56 -16.90 -8.32
N ALA A 311 -17.83 -16.22 -9.43
CA ALA A 311 -19.13 -16.26 -10.09
C ALA A 311 -19.54 -17.69 -10.50
N ILE A 312 -18.59 -18.46 -11.07
CA ILE A 312 -18.79 -19.87 -11.40
C ILE A 312 -19.10 -20.71 -10.16
N ALA A 313 -18.33 -20.49 -9.06
CA ALA A 313 -18.53 -21.24 -7.82
C ALA A 313 -19.90 -20.95 -7.16
N GLU A 314 -20.38 -19.72 -7.26
CA GLU A 314 -21.70 -19.33 -6.76
C GLU A 314 -22.83 -19.91 -7.61
N ALA A 315 -22.70 -19.90 -8.94
CA ALA A 315 -23.66 -20.54 -9.85
C ALA A 315 -23.77 -22.04 -9.55
N SER A 316 -22.64 -22.75 -9.43
CA SER A 316 -22.62 -24.18 -9.11
C SER A 316 -23.27 -24.53 -7.76
N ARG A 317 -23.18 -23.63 -6.78
CA ARG A 317 -23.84 -23.83 -5.46
C ARG A 317 -25.35 -23.65 -5.54
N ARG A 318 -25.84 -22.75 -6.39
CA ARG A 318 -27.29 -22.55 -6.63
C ARG A 318 -27.89 -23.75 -7.33
N ASP A 319 -27.23 -24.29 -8.35
CA ASP A 319 -27.67 -25.44 -9.10
C ASP A 319 -27.61 -26.74 -8.31
N GLY A 320 -26.59 -26.93 -7.44
CA GLY A 320 -26.45 -28.13 -6.58
C GLY A 320 -27.35 -28.14 -5.33
N GLY A 321 -28.00 -27.02 -4.99
CA GLY A 321 -28.95 -26.91 -3.86
C GLY A 321 -30.39 -27.33 -4.20
N HIS A 322 -30.66 -27.74 -5.44
CA HIS A 322 -31.98 -28.21 -5.93
C HIS A 322 -32.02 -29.71 -6.24
N ALA A 323 -31.01 -30.49 -5.77
CA ALA A 323 -30.99 -31.95 -5.92
C ALA A 323 -31.34 -32.68 -4.61
#